data_094828f262ed4623cffd33b95340635b
#
_entry.id   094828f262ed4623cffd33b95340635b
#
_cell.length_a   1.000
_cell.length_b   1.000
_cell.length_c   1.000
_cell.angle_alpha   90.00
_cell.angle_beta   90.00
_cell.angle_gamma   90.00
#
_symmetry.space_group_name_H-M   'P 1'
#
loop_
_entity.id
_entity.type
_entity.pdbx_description
1 polymer ?
#
loop_
_entity_poly.entity_id
_entity_poly.type
_entity_poly.pdbx_seq_one_letter_code
_entity_poly.pdbx_strand_id
1 'polypeptide(L)'
;MKGIDTMIYGYMRISTQKEKQTTDRQKITLEQYANDNRFTFDNIVAERISGTIKAQNRQVYRDLKTKTLRQDDILIITDLDRLGRDADDVIAELKDLKSKGIRVIALDIPYMNEYNKAQDSSIYNMIVDIVITLKAHMSQQEREKTVERINQGLDAARAKGTKLGRPKVELPDNFIKEYKRFKDGKYGDMTATGFAKMLRIGRATLYKYIDIYKEAEEKKGN
;
A
#
# COMPACT_ATOMS: atom_id res chain seq x y z
N MET A 1 -9.08 45.45 1.07
CA MET A 1 -9.02 44.04 0.63
C MET A 1 -10.01 43.28 1.49
N LYS A 2 -11.08 42.69 0.90
CA LYS A 2 -11.97 41.80 1.64
C LYS A 2 -11.12 40.61 2.11
N GLY A 3 -11.07 40.36 3.42
CA GLY A 3 -10.48 39.13 3.96
C GLY A 3 -11.18 37.96 3.30
N ILE A 4 -10.42 37.00 2.80
CA ILE A 4 -10.94 35.74 2.33
C ILE A 4 -11.41 35.05 3.61
N ASP A 5 -12.74 34.88 3.75
CA ASP A 5 -13.28 34.13 4.91
C ASP A 5 -12.72 32.70 4.85
N THR A 6 -11.98 32.33 5.89
CA THR A 6 -11.47 30.96 6.06
C THR A 6 -12.65 30.03 6.23
N MET A 7 -12.80 29.05 5.32
CA MET A 7 -13.85 28.06 5.42
C MET A 7 -13.36 26.83 6.20
N ILE A 8 -14.26 26.21 6.97
CA ILE A 8 -13.93 25.08 7.85
C ILE A 8 -14.71 23.85 7.40
N TYR A 9 -14.00 22.84 6.99
CA TYR A 9 -14.59 21.60 6.49
C TYR A 9 -14.28 20.41 7.41
N GLY A 10 -15.28 19.56 7.65
CA GLY A 10 -15.09 18.25 8.26
C GLY A 10 -14.99 17.17 7.18
N TYR A 11 -14.11 16.19 7.36
CA TYR A 11 -14.10 15.00 6.51
C TYR A 11 -14.15 13.72 7.33
N MET A 12 -15.07 12.83 6.95
CA MET A 12 -15.27 11.52 7.56
C MET A 12 -15.13 10.41 6.54
N ARG A 13 -14.38 9.36 6.87
CA ARG A 13 -14.31 8.14 6.09
C ARG A 13 -14.93 6.98 6.84
N ILE A 14 -15.90 6.35 6.19
CA ILE A 14 -16.71 5.28 6.75
C ILE A 14 -16.39 3.98 6.00
N SER A 15 -16.05 2.92 6.72
CA SER A 15 -15.87 1.59 6.14
C SER A 15 -17.19 1.03 5.63
N THR A 16 -17.17 0.36 4.47
CA THR A 16 -18.34 -0.33 3.90
C THR A 16 -18.87 -1.48 4.77
N GLN A 17 -18.04 -1.99 5.69
CA GLN A 17 -18.37 -3.16 6.53
C GLN A 17 -18.85 -2.81 7.97
N LYS A 18 -18.64 -1.57 8.43
CA LYS A 18 -19.03 -1.13 9.78
C LYS A 18 -20.00 0.04 9.67
N GLU A 19 -21.28 -0.26 9.78
CA GLU A 19 -22.37 0.69 9.52
C GLU A 19 -22.57 1.78 10.58
N LYS A 20 -23.62 2.40 10.63
CA LYS A 20 -24.15 3.54 11.42
C LYS A 20 -23.33 4.02 12.64
N GLN A 21 -22.95 3.15 13.58
CA GLN A 21 -22.28 3.55 14.82
C GLN A 21 -20.93 4.30 14.62
N THR A 22 -20.17 3.95 13.59
CA THR A 22 -18.87 4.62 13.33
C THR A 22 -19.05 5.99 12.69
N THR A 23 -20.08 6.17 11.88
CA THR A 23 -20.44 7.45 11.25
C THR A 23 -20.90 8.44 12.29
N ASP A 24 -21.86 8.03 13.12
CA ASP A 24 -22.43 8.88 14.16
C ASP A 24 -21.34 9.31 15.15
N ARG A 25 -20.43 8.40 15.51
CA ARG A 25 -19.33 8.71 16.41
C ARG A 25 -18.38 9.76 15.81
N GLN A 26 -17.94 9.63 14.56
CA GLN A 26 -17.07 10.62 13.93
C GLN A 26 -17.76 11.98 13.84
N LYS A 27 -19.03 11.99 13.44
CA LYS A 27 -19.82 13.21 13.36
C LYS A 27 -19.95 13.91 14.71
N ILE A 28 -20.34 13.17 15.74
CA ILE A 28 -20.46 13.68 17.11
C ILE A 28 -19.14 14.26 17.60
N THR A 29 -18.02 13.56 17.36
CA THR A 29 -16.67 14.04 17.74
C THR A 29 -16.32 15.36 17.05
N LEU A 30 -16.61 15.50 15.75
CA LEU A 30 -16.36 16.74 15.01
C LEU A 30 -17.25 17.89 15.51
N GLU A 31 -18.56 17.63 15.70
CA GLU A 31 -19.51 18.63 16.21
C GLU A 31 -19.16 19.09 17.62
N GLN A 32 -18.74 18.17 18.50
CA GLN A 32 -18.30 18.52 19.84
C GLN A 32 -17.03 19.38 19.80
N TYR A 33 -16.05 19.02 18.96
CA TYR A 33 -14.85 19.83 18.78
C TYR A 33 -15.17 21.25 18.27
N ALA A 34 -16.11 21.38 17.34
CA ALA A 34 -16.57 22.67 16.87
C ALA A 34 -17.21 23.52 17.98
N ASN A 35 -18.07 22.90 18.82
CA ASN A 35 -18.69 23.55 19.95
C ASN A 35 -17.67 24.03 20.99
N ASP A 36 -16.70 23.18 21.34
CA ASP A 36 -15.65 23.48 22.31
C ASP A 36 -14.76 24.65 21.86
N ASN A 37 -14.55 24.76 20.55
CA ASN A 37 -13.73 25.83 19.93
C ASN A 37 -14.54 27.00 19.36
N ARG A 38 -15.87 27.01 19.53
CA ARG A 38 -16.79 28.09 19.18
C ARG A 38 -16.78 28.47 17.69
N PHE A 39 -16.74 27.46 16.83
CA PHE A 39 -16.93 27.65 15.39
C PHE A 39 -18.01 26.73 14.83
N THR A 40 -18.41 26.93 13.59
CA THR A 40 -19.32 26.05 12.84
C THR A 40 -18.63 25.55 11.59
N PHE A 41 -18.91 24.32 11.22
CA PHE A 41 -18.45 23.79 9.93
C PHE A 41 -19.28 24.41 8.79
N ASP A 42 -18.61 24.82 7.73
CA ASP A 42 -19.28 25.18 6.47
C ASP A 42 -19.86 23.94 5.79
N ASN A 43 -19.15 22.81 5.89
CA ASN A 43 -19.68 21.52 5.48
C ASN A 43 -18.93 20.37 6.16
N ILE A 44 -19.63 19.24 6.41
CA ILE A 44 -19.03 17.98 6.83
C ILE A 44 -19.28 16.93 5.74
N VAL A 45 -18.21 16.53 5.09
CA VAL A 45 -18.22 15.59 3.96
C VAL A 45 -17.96 14.18 4.45
N ALA A 46 -18.86 13.25 4.12
CA ALA A 46 -18.73 11.84 4.48
C ALA A 46 -18.54 10.98 3.24
N GLU A 47 -17.56 10.08 3.26
CA GLU A 47 -17.30 9.15 2.18
C GLU A 47 -17.36 7.69 2.67
N ARG A 48 -18.20 6.88 2.01
CA ARG A 48 -18.28 5.43 2.27
C ARG A 48 -17.32 4.69 1.35
N ILE A 49 -16.14 4.35 1.88
CA ILE A 49 -15.11 3.66 1.11
C ILE A 49 -14.21 2.83 2.02
N SER A 50 -13.69 1.71 1.49
CA SER A 50 -12.73 0.87 2.22
C SER A 50 -11.46 1.66 2.57
N GLY A 51 -10.94 1.42 3.77
CA GLY A 51 -9.65 1.95 4.20
C GLY A 51 -8.46 1.51 3.36
N THR A 52 -8.61 0.44 2.58
CA THR A 52 -7.57 -0.07 1.68
C THR A 52 -7.41 0.73 0.38
N ILE A 53 -8.33 1.66 0.10
CA ILE A 53 -8.29 2.50 -1.09
C ILE A 53 -7.42 3.73 -0.82
N LYS A 54 -6.44 3.97 -1.69
CA LYS A 54 -5.57 5.16 -1.63
C LYS A 54 -6.38 6.45 -1.78
N ALA A 55 -5.93 7.53 -1.16
CA ALA A 55 -6.58 8.84 -1.16
C ALA A 55 -6.89 9.35 -2.57
N GLN A 56 -5.95 9.23 -3.50
CA GLN A 56 -6.11 9.64 -4.90
C GLN A 56 -7.26 8.94 -5.65
N ASN A 57 -7.68 7.75 -5.19
CA ASN A 57 -8.74 6.93 -5.78
C ASN A 57 -10.09 7.10 -5.06
N ARG A 58 -10.18 7.99 -4.06
CA ARG A 58 -11.39 8.31 -3.32
C ARG A 58 -12.07 9.51 -3.99
N GLN A 59 -13.19 9.25 -4.65
CA GLN A 59 -13.85 10.28 -5.48
C GLN A 59 -14.29 11.50 -4.67
N VAL A 60 -14.97 11.27 -3.54
CA VAL A 60 -15.53 12.35 -2.70
C VAL A 60 -14.42 13.18 -2.07
N TYR A 61 -13.38 12.51 -1.53
CA TYR A 61 -12.21 13.19 -0.98
C TYR A 61 -11.45 13.98 -2.05
N ARG A 62 -11.26 13.41 -3.23
CA ARG A 62 -10.60 14.10 -4.34
C ARG A 62 -11.37 15.35 -4.77
N ASP A 63 -12.70 15.25 -4.88
CA ASP A 63 -13.53 16.39 -5.23
C ASP A 63 -13.50 17.46 -4.13
N LEU A 64 -13.53 17.09 -2.86
CA LEU A 64 -13.33 18.00 -1.74
C LEU A 64 -11.98 18.75 -1.89
N LYS A 65 -10.88 18.00 -2.08
CA LYS A 65 -9.51 18.55 -2.16
C LYS A 65 -9.27 19.43 -3.38
N THR A 66 -9.89 19.11 -4.55
CA THR A 66 -9.58 19.79 -5.82
C THR A 66 -10.60 20.84 -6.25
N LYS A 67 -11.86 20.70 -5.80
CA LYS A 67 -12.93 21.58 -6.24
C LYS A 67 -13.46 22.50 -5.15
N THR A 68 -13.31 22.11 -3.88
CA THR A 68 -13.91 22.80 -2.74
C THR A 68 -12.88 23.55 -1.92
N LEU A 69 -11.86 22.82 -1.41
CA LEU A 69 -10.84 23.42 -0.54
C LEU A 69 -9.96 24.42 -1.29
N ARG A 70 -9.69 25.55 -0.65
CA ARG A 70 -8.84 26.63 -1.16
C ARG A 70 -7.72 26.92 -0.17
N GLN A 71 -6.79 27.76 -0.59
CA GLN A 71 -5.76 28.28 0.30
C GLN A 71 -6.40 28.94 1.54
N ASP A 72 -5.79 28.72 2.68
CA ASP A 72 -6.21 29.18 4.01
C ASP A 72 -7.45 28.48 4.60
N ASP A 73 -8.11 27.58 3.87
CA ASP A 73 -9.17 26.75 4.43
C ASP A 73 -8.62 25.72 5.45
N ILE A 74 -9.51 25.28 6.34
CA ILE A 74 -9.20 24.30 7.38
C ILE A 74 -9.98 23.01 7.12
N LEU A 75 -9.27 21.89 7.05
CA LEU A 75 -9.82 20.55 6.97
C LEU A 75 -9.66 19.84 8.33
N ILE A 76 -10.77 19.50 8.97
CA ILE A 76 -10.77 18.82 10.28
C ILE A 76 -11.18 17.36 10.11
N ILE A 77 -10.40 16.48 10.70
CA ILE A 77 -10.59 15.02 10.69
C ILE A 77 -10.45 14.44 12.08
N THR A 78 -11.17 13.36 12.38
CA THR A 78 -11.08 12.70 13.69
C THR A 78 -9.75 12.01 13.90
N ASP A 79 -9.23 11.37 12.87
CA ASP A 79 -8.00 10.59 12.92
C ASP A 79 -7.17 10.85 11.66
N LEU A 80 -5.87 10.94 11.79
CA LEU A 80 -4.96 11.19 10.67
C LEU A 80 -5.07 10.10 9.58
N ASP A 81 -5.41 8.88 9.98
CA ASP A 81 -5.63 7.74 9.06
C ASP A 81 -6.88 7.90 8.16
N ARG A 82 -7.67 8.97 8.34
CA ARG A 82 -8.75 9.32 7.39
C ARG A 82 -8.18 9.83 6.08
N LEU A 83 -7.01 10.46 6.10
CA LEU A 83 -6.38 11.00 4.89
C LEU A 83 -5.83 9.92 3.96
N GLY A 84 -5.28 8.83 4.48
CA GLY A 84 -4.59 7.84 3.67
C GLY A 84 -4.95 6.38 3.97
N ARG A 85 -4.41 5.48 3.15
CA ARG A 85 -4.51 4.04 3.33
C ARG A 85 -3.43 3.52 4.31
N ASP A 86 -2.24 4.06 4.17
CA ASP A 86 -1.03 3.71 4.90
C ASP A 86 -0.24 4.99 5.23
N ALA A 87 0.85 4.87 5.95
CA ALA A 87 1.63 6.02 6.37
C ALA A 87 2.19 6.82 5.18
N ASP A 88 2.59 6.15 4.10
CA ASP A 88 3.14 6.82 2.92
C ASP A 88 2.05 7.66 2.21
N ASP A 89 0.84 7.12 2.10
CA ASP A 89 -0.33 7.79 1.52
C ASP A 89 -0.74 9.02 2.39
N VAL A 90 -0.75 8.86 3.73
CA VAL A 90 -1.01 9.96 4.67
C VAL A 90 0.04 11.07 4.55
N ILE A 91 1.33 10.72 4.48
CA ILE A 91 2.44 11.67 4.33
C ILE A 91 2.31 12.44 3.01
N ALA A 92 2.00 11.73 1.92
CA ALA A 92 1.81 12.35 0.61
C ALA A 92 0.64 13.37 0.63
N GLU A 93 -0.49 12.99 1.25
CA GLU A 93 -1.65 13.87 1.36
C GLU A 93 -1.38 15.09 2.24
N LEU A 94 -0.72 14.93 3.39
CA LEU A 94 -0.34 16.06 4.25
C LEU A 94 0.59 17.06 3.51
N LYS A 95 1.56 16.55 2.75
CA LYS A 95 2.45 17.39 1.95
C LYS A 95 1.69 18.13 0.85
N ASP A 96 0.77 17.46 0.16
CA ASP A 96 -0.04 18.08 -0.90
C ASP A 96 -0.97 19.16 -0.33
N LEU A 97 -1.69 18.87 0.77
CA LEU A 97 -2.55 19.87 1.41
C LEU A 97 -1.75 21.06 1.93
N LYS A 98 -0.60 20.82 2.58
CA LYS A 98 0.31 21.88 3.02
C LYS A 98 0.80 22.73 1.84
N SER A 99 1.18 22.12 0.72
CA SER A 99 1.66 22.86 -0.46
C SER A 99 0.58 23.75 -1.09
N LYS A 100 -0.69 23.39 -0.90
CA LYS A 100 -1.87 24.18 -1.33
C LYS A 100 -2.28 25.24 -0.31
N GLY A 101 -1.58 25.34 0.81
CA GLY A 101 -1.93 26.25 1.90
C GLY A 101 -3.18 25.84 2.66
N ILE A 102 -3.65 24.58 2.55
CA ILE A 102 -4.78 24.03 3.29
C ILE A 102 -4.28 23.52 4.63
N ARG A 103 -4.92 23.94 5.71
CA ARG A 103 -4.57 23.53 7.07
C ARG A 103 -5.34 22.30 7.48
N VAL A 104 -4.65 21.29 8.02
CA VAL A 104 -5.27 20.05 8.50
C VAL A 104 -5.23 20.02 10.02
N ILE A 105 -6.37 19.77 10.64
CA ILE A 105 -6.50 19.49 12.07
C ILE A 105 -6.91 18.03 12.21
N ALA A 106 -6.03 17.22 12.84
CA ALA A 106 -6.31 15.83 13.18
C ALA A 106 -6.50 15.71 14.70
N LEU A 107 -7.67 15.27 15.13
CA LEU A 107 -8.04 15.30 16.54
C LEU A 107 -7.29 14.26 17.38
N ASP A 108 -6.77 13.21 16.76
CA ASP A 108 -5.96 12.16 17.39
C ASP A 108 -4.48 12.55 17.58
N ILE A 109 -4.04 13.67 17.01
CA ILE A 109 -2.63 14.09 17.07
C ILE A 109 -2.49 15.28 18.01
N PRO A 110 -1.75 15.14 19.13
CA PRO A 110 -1.44 16.25 20.03
C PRO A 110 -0.82 17.43 19.26
N TYR A 111 -1.17 18.65 19.67
CA TYR A 111 -0.80 19.92 19.05
C TYR A 111 -1.40 20.18 17.66
N MET A 112 -1.68 19.17 16.81
CA MET A 112 -2.47 19.36 15.59
C MET A 112 -3.97 19.58 15.90
N ASN A 113 -4.44 19.15 17.06
CA ASN A 113 -5.81 19.32 17.51
C ASN A 113 -6.09 20.68 18.17
N GLU A 114 -5.10 21.58 18.25
CA GLU A 114 -5.28 22.89 18.85
C GLU A 114 -5.69 23.91 17.78
N TYR A 115 -7.00 24.23 17.72
CA TYR A 115 -7.58 25.11 16.72
C TYR A 115 -6.88 26.47 16.64
N ASN A 116 -6.58 27.08 17.79
CA ASN A 116 -5.92 28.39 17.85
C ASN A 116 -4.49 28.37 17.30
N LYS A 117 -3.75 27.29 17.49
CA LYS A 117 -2.38 27.13 16.95
C LYS A 117 -2.38 26.87 15.46
N ALA A 118 -3.43 26.25 14.93
CA ALA A 118 -3.58 26.05 13.51
C ALA A 118 -3.77 27.36 12.73
N GLN A 119 -4.10 28.45 13.41
CA GLN A 119 -4.20 29.78 12.80
C GLN A 119 -2.84 30.44 12.61
N ASP A 120 -1.81 30.09 13.41
CA ASP A 120 -0.43 30.52 13.19
C ASP A 120 0.24 29.58 12.18
N SER A 121 0.40 30.07 10.95
CA SER A 121 0.97 29.27 9.86
C SER A 121 2.39 28.79 10.11
N SER A 122 3.19 29.51 10.91
CA SER A 122 4.57 29.10 11.23
C SER A 122 4.58 27.91 12.18
N ILE A 123 3.84 28.01 13.29
CA ILE A 123 3.71 26.92 14.27
C ILE A 123 3.03 25.70 13.62
N TYR A 124 1.96 25.91 12.85
CA TYR A 124 1.28 24.84 12.13
C TYR A 124 2.22 24.09 11.19
N ASN A 125 2.99 24.79 10.36
CA ASN A 125 3.92 24.18 9.42
C ASN A 125 5.00 23.36 10.14
N MET A 126 5.52 23.84 11.26
CA MET A 126 6.47 23.09 12.09
C MET A 126 5.85 21.80 12.65
N ILE A 127 4.63 21.86 13.18
CA ILE A 127 3.90 20.70 13.70
C ILE A 127 3.68 19.66 12.59
N VAL A 128 3.24 20.08 11.42
CA VAL A 128 3.02 19.19 10.27
C VAL A 128 4.31 18.50 9.86
N ASP A 129 5.45 19.22 9.82
CA ASP A 129 6.74 18.63 9.47
C ASP A 129 7.20 17.60 10.51
N ILE A 130 6.98 17.87 11.80
CA ILE A 130 7.25 16.91 12.87
C ILE A 130 6.38 15.65 12.70
N VAL A 131 5.08 15.81 12.46
CA VAL A 131 4.16 14.69 12.26
C VAL A 131 4.54 13.85 11.04
N ILE A 132 4.89 14.49 9.92
CA ILE A 132 5.37 13.81 8.71
C ILE A 132 6.63 13.00 9.03
N THR A 133 7.60 13.60 9.71
CA THR A 133 8.86 12.93 10.07
C THR A 133 8.62 11.75 11.00
N LEU A 134 7.76 11.92 12.00
CA LEU A 134 7.43 10.88 12.97
C LEU A 134 6.70 9.70 12.30
N LYS A 135 5.71 9.98 11.46
CA LYS A 135 4.99 8.94 10.68
C LYS A 135 5.93 8.17 9.75
N ALA A 136 6.85 8.85 9.07
CA ALA A 136 7.86 8.20 8.22
C ALA A 136 8.75 7.25 9.03
N HIS A 137 9.23 7.68 10.18
CA HIS A 137 10.06 6.88 11.07
C HIS A 137 9.30 5.65 11.61
N MET A 138 8.06 5.84 12.07
CA MET A 138 7.21 4.73 12.55
C MET A 138 6.94 3.70 11.44
N SER A 139 6.68 4.15 10.22
CA SER A 139 6.48 3.27 9.05
C SER A 139 7.73 2.45 8.76
N GLN A 140 8.91 3.06 8.83
CA GLN A 140 10.17 2.36 8.65
C GLN A 140 10.39 1.29 9.72
N GLN A 141 10.17 1.62 10.98
CA GLN A 141 10.28 0.64 12.09
C GLN A 141 9.31 -0.53 11.94
N GLU A 142 8.08 -0.28 11.49
CA GLU A 142 7.10 -1.33 11.27
C GLU A 142 7.51 -2.27 10.14
N ARG A 143 8.07 -1.74 9.04
CA ARG A 143 8.64 -2.54 7.95
C ARG A 143 9.80 -3.41 8.45
N GLU A 144 10.73 -2.84 9.23
CA GLU A 144 11.88 -3.57 9.78
C GLU A 144 11.43 -4.72 10.69
N LYS A 145 10.49 -4.47 11.61
CA LYS A 145 9.89 -5.51 12.47
C LYS A 145 9.19 -6.61 11.67
N THR A 146 8.55 -6.24 10.55
CA THR A 146 7.88 -7.21 9.68
C THR A 146 8.90 -8.10 8.97
N VAL A 147 9.98 -7.51 8.41
CA VAL A 147 11.08 -8.27 7.80
C VAL A 147 11.74 -9.20 8.81
N GLU A 148 11.99 -8.73 10.02
CA GLU A 148 12.56 -9.55 11.10
C GLU A 148 11.66 -10.76 11.42
N ARG A 149 10.34 -10.56 11.60
CA ARG A 149 9.39 -11.66 11.82
C ARG A 149 9.37 -12.67 10.68
N ILE A 150 9.45 -12.19 9.42
CA ILE A 150 9.52 -13.06 8.24
C ILE A 150 10.79 -13.90 8.29
N ASN A 151 11.94 -13.28 8.55
CA ASN A 151 13.22 -13.99 8.64
C ASN A 151 13.22 -15.03 9.75
N GLN A 152 12.72 -14.68 10.95
CA GLN A 152 12.56 -15.63 12.05
C GLN A 152 11.65 -16.81 11.66
N GLY A 153 10.55 -16.54 10.94
CA GLY A 153 9.66 -17.59 10.41
C GLY A 153 10.35 -18.50 9.39
N LEU A 154 11.16 -17.93 8.49
CA LEU A 154 11.94 -18.69 7.51
C LEU A 154 13.00 -19.58 8.19
N ASP A 155 13.69 -19.05 9.20
CA ASP A 155 14.70 -19.80 9.94
C ASP A 155 14.08 -20.93 10.74
N ALA A 156 12.94 -20.69 11.38
CA ALA A 156 12.18 -21.74 12.05
C ALA A 156 11.70 -22.85 11.09
N ALA A 157 11.27 -22.48 9.87
CA ALA A 157 10.89 -23.44 8.84
C ALA A 157 12.09 -24.25 8.33
N ARG A 158 13.26 -23.61 8.14
CA ARG A 158 14.51 -24.30 7.81
C ARG A 158 14.93 -25.29 8.89
N ALA A 159 14.87 -24.88 10.16
CA ALA A 159 15.19 -25.74 11.29
C ALA A 159 14.27 -26.98 11.39
N LYS A 160 13.01 -26.85 10.95
CA LYS A 160 12.05 -27.98 10.83
C LYS A 160 12.23 -28.81 9.56
N GLY A 161 13.27 -28.54 8.74
CA GLY A 161 13.55 -29.29 7.50
C GLY A 161 12.63 -28.92 6.32
N THR A 162 11.82 -27.85 6.43
CA THR A 162 10.96 -27.41 5.34
C THR A 162 11.80 -26.85 4.21
N LYS A 163 11.68 -27.42 3.01
CA LYS A 163 12.35 -26.89 1.81
C LYS A 163 11.66 -25.59 1.38
N LEU A 164 12.39 -24.50 1.51
CA LEU A 164 11.92 -23.17 1.11
C LEU A 164 12.28 -22.88 -0.35
N GLY A 165 11.48 -22.04 -0.98
CA GLY A 165 11.68 -21.60 -2.35
C GLY A 165 10.78 -22.33 -3.36
N ARG A 166 11.01 -22.00 -4.65
CA ARG A 166 10.26 -22.64 -5.73
C ARG A 166 10.59 -24.14 -5.81
N PRO A 167 9.60 -25.02 -5.90
CA PRO A 167 9.84 -26.45 -6.09
C PRO A 167 10.79 -26.68 -7.29
N LYS A 168 11.72 -27.62 -7.13
CA LYS A 168 12.57 -28.02 -8.24
C LYS A 168 11.68 -28.60 -9.34
N VAL A 169 11.99 -28.22 -10.58
CA VAL A 169 11.29 -28.79 -11.74
C VAL A 169 11.75 -30.24 -11.90
N GLU A 170 10.81 -31.16 -11.76
CA GLU A 170 11.05 -32.57 -12.07
C GLU A 170 10.87 -32.81 -13.56
N LEU A 171 11.72 -33.66 -14.12
CA LEU A 171 11.60 -34.03 -15.52
C LEU A 171 10.42 -34.99 -15.68
N PRO A 172 9.48 -34.74 -16.63
CA PRO A 172 8.43 -35.70 -16.93
C PRO A 172 9.01 -37.03 -17.42
N ASP A 173 8.46 -38.15 -16.99
CA ASP A 173 8.96 -39.49 -17.37
C ASP A 173 9.04 -39.69 -18.88
N ASN A 174 8.09 -39.18 -19.62
CA ASN A 174 8.09 -39.24 -21.08
C ASN A 174 9.23 -38.39 -21.69
N PHE A 175 9.67 -37.29 -21.07
CA PHE A 175 10.74 -36.46 -21.58
C PHE A 175 12.05 -37.22 -21.69
N ILE A 176 12.43 -37.94 -20.66
CA ILE A 176 13.70 -38.69 -20.62
C ILE A 176 13.76 -39.73 -21.77
N LYS A 177 12.67 -40.47 -21.95
CA LYS A 177 12.52 -41.48 -23.00
C LYS A 177 12.61 -40.86 -24.38
N GLU A 178 11.87 -39.82 -24.62
CA GLU A 178 11.82 -39.18 -25.93
C GLU A 178 13.08 -38.40 -26.23
N TYR A 179 13.74 -37.79 -25.21
CA TYR A 179 15.02 -37.11 -25.42
C TYR A 179 16.17 -38.06 -25.78
N LYS A 180 16.23 -39.27 -25.19
CA LYS A 180 17.16 -40.31 -25.61
C LYS A 180 16.96 -40.71 -27.08
N ARG A 181 15.70 -40.93 -27.50
CA ARG A 181 15.36 -41.21 -28.88
C ARG A 181 15.72 -40.07 -29.84
N PHE A 182 15.57 -38.83 -29.41
CA PHE A 182 15.96 -37.67 -30.17
C PHE A 182 17.49 -37.61 -30.39
N LYS A 183 18.26 -37.87 -29.32
CA LYS A 183 19.74 -37.96 -29.42
C LYS A 183 20.20 -39.12 -30.31
N ASP A 184 19.50 -40.23 -30.28
CA ASP A 184 19.80 -41.40 -31.09
C ASP A 184 19.39 -41.26 -32.57
N GLY A 185 18.91 -40.08 -32.98
CA GLY A 185 18.52 -39.82 -34.38
C GLY A 185 17.23 -40.53 -34.83
N LYS A 186 16.44 -41.10 -33.90
CA LYS A 186 15.21 -41.85 -34.22
C LYS A 186 14.09 -41.00 -34.81
N TYR A 187 14.22 -39.70 -34.79
CA TYR A 187 13.30 -38.74 -35.39
C TYR A 187 13.84 -38.07 -36.64
N GLY A 188 14.87 -38.65 -37.28
CA GLY A 188 15.52 -38.08 -38.49
C GLY A 188 16.09 -36.70 -38.21
N ASP A 189 16.02 -35.79 -39.20
CA ASP A 189 16.58 -34.44 -39.12
C ASP A 189 15.71 -33.45 -38.28
N MET A 190 15.01 -33.96 -37.25
CA MET A 190 14.18 -33.12 -36.42
C MET A 190 15.00 -32.08 -35.66
N THR A 191 14.64 -30.82 -35.80
CA THR A 191 15.28 -29.73 -35.05
C THR A 191 14.82 -29.70 -33.60
N ALA A 192 15.60 -29.06 -32.70
CA ALA A 192 15.22 -28.84 -31.32
C ALA A 192 13.84 -28.10 -31.18
N THR A 193 13.54 -27.22 -32.12
CA THR A 193 12.24 -26.53 -32.16
C THR A 193 11.11 -27.50 -32.54
N GLY A 194 11.33 -28.41 -33.46
CA GLY A 194 10.41 -29.48 -33.84
C GLY A 194 10.16 -30.42 -32.67
N PHE A 195 11.21 -30.80 -31.96
CA PHE A 195 11.16 -31.66 -30.79
C PHE A 195 10.35 -31.00 -29.62
N ALA A 196 10.58 -29.68 -29.35
CA ALA A 196 9.79 -28.95 -28.38
C ALA A 196 8.29 -28.94 -28.71
N LYS A 197 7.93 -28.73 -30.00
CA LYS A 197 6.55 -28.79 -30.48
C LYS A 197 5.95 -30.19 -30.33
N MET A 198 6.69 -31.24 -30.64
CA MET A 198 6.25 -32.63 -30.45
C MET A 198 5.91 -32.92 -29.00
N LEU A 199 6.73 -32.42 -28.07
CA LEU A 199 6.48 -32.55 -26.62
C LEU A 199 5.45 -31.56 -26.07
N ARG A 200 4.90 -30.65 -26.90
CA ARG A 200 3.97 -29.58 -26.52
C ARG A 200 4.51 -28.67 -25.43
N ILE A 201 5.80 -28.37 -25.47
CA ILE A 201 6.48 -27.47 -24.52
C ILE A 201 7.12 -26.31 -25.26
N GLY A 202 7.35 -25.20 -24.52
CA GLY A 202 8.10 -24.06 -25.04
C GLY A 202 9.58 -24.40 -25.24
N ARG A 203 10.23 -23.74 -26.21
CA ARG A 203 11.67 -23.94 -26.49
C ARG A 203 12.56 -23.68 -25.26
N ALA A 204 12.24 -22.64 -24.47
CA ALA A 204 12.97 -22.35 -23.22
C ALA A 204 12.83 -23.48 -22.18
N THR A 205 11.64 -24.08 -22.09
CA THR A 205 11.38 -25.23 -21.21
C THR A 205 12.14 -26.46 -21.68
N LEU A 206 12.24 -26.66 -22.99
CA LEU A 206 13.03 -27.77 -23.56
C LEU A 206 14.49 -27.68 -23.12
N TYR A 207 15.14 -26.53 -23.34
CA TYR A 207 16.54 -26.37 -22.93
C TYR A 207 16.74 -26.53 -21.44
N LYS A 208 15.84 -26.00 -20.64
CA LYS A 208 15.87 -26.20 -19.19
C LYS A 208 15.78 -27.69 -18.79
N TYR A 209 14.94 -28.46 -19.47
CA TYR A 209 14.82 -29.90 -19.22
C TYR A 209 16.07 -30.64 -19.66
N ILE A 210 16.68 -30.25 -20.76
CA ILE A 210 17.95 -30.81 -21.25
C ILE A 210 19.08 -30.58 -20.23
N ASP A 211 19.17 -29.38 -19.67
CA ASP A 211 20.20 -29.04 -18.70
C ASP A 211 20.02 -29.86 -17.40
N ILE A 212 18.77 -29.95 -16.89
CA ILE A 212 18.45 -30.78 -15.71
C ILE A 212 18.82 -32.26 -15.98
N TYR A 213 18.54 -32.76 -17.20
CA TYR A 213 18.86 -34.14 -17.56
C TYR A 213 20.38 -34.37 -17.57
N LYS A 214 21.17 -33.46 -18.17
CA LYS A 214 22.64 -33.55 -18.22
C LYS A 214 23.24 -33.52 -16.82
N GLU A 215 22.81 -32.59 -15.94
CA GLU A 215 23.26 -32.55 -14.55
C GLU A 215 22.94 -33.83 -13.77
N ALA A 216 21.80 -34.49 -14.07
CA ALA A 216 21.44 -35.74 -13.43
C ALA A 216 22.27 -36.94 -13.91
N GLU A 217 22.68 -36.96 -15.19
CA GLU A 217 23.56 -37.98 -15.77
C GLU A 217 24.98 -37.83 -15.24
N GLU A 218 25.53 -36.62 -15.18
CA GLU A 218 26.86 -36.34 -14.61
C GLU A 218 26.98 -36.80 -13.14
N LYS A 219 25.91 -36.63 -12.33
CA LYS A 219 25.88 -37.08 -10.94
C LYS A 219 25.75 -38.60 -10.77
N LYS A 220 25.37 -39.35 -11.81
CA LYS A 220 25.31 -40.81 -11.80
C LYS A 220 26.60 -41.46 -12.26
N GLY A 221 27.46 -40.68 -12.91
CA GLY A 221 28.75 -41.16 -13.46
C GLY A 221 29.96 -40.96 -12.53
N ASN A 222 29.74 -40.25 -11.41
CA ASN A 222 30.71 -40.10 -10.31
C ASN A 222 30.24 -40.93 -9.07
#